data_7ba00b90e624a175e21720c177177336
#
_entry.id   7ba00b90e624a175e21720c177177336
#
_cell.length_a   1.000
_cell.length_b   1.000
_cell.length_c   1.000
_cell.angle_alpha   90.00
_cell.angle_beta   90.00
_cell.angle_gamma   90.00
#
_symmetry.space_group_name_H-M   'P 1'
#
loop_
_entity.id
_entity.type
_entity.pdbx_description
1 polymer ?
#
loop_
_entity_poly.entity_id
_entity_poly.type
_entity_poly.pdbx_seq_one_letter_code
_entity_poly.pdbx_strand_id
1 'polypeptide(L)'
;LVQKNDSFYEIIAGERRWRAAKAAGLKEVPAVLKEYSKQEAMEISLIENVQRADLNPIEEALGYRQLIDEFGLTQEEIAVRVAKSRTVITNTMRLLKLDEQIQNMLVQGVITSGHARALLSLEDTQMQLKAAKEILDKKLSVRETERLVKRLQKEASGEKKEEKKKDETLALIYQDLEDR
;
A
#
# COMPACT_ATOMS: atom_id res chain seq x y z
N LEU A 1 25.53 10.16 5.95
CA LEU A 1 26.23 8.90 5.78
C LEU A 1 26.99 8.93 4.47
N VAL A 2 28.27 8.63 4.47
CA VAL A 2 29.10 8.69 3.27
C VAL A 2 29.95 7.43 3.14
N GLN A 3 30.25 7.07 1.89
CA GLN A 3 31.18 6.00 1.56
C GLN A 3 32.38 6.60 0.83
N LYS A 4 33.58 6.07 1.09
CA LYS A 4 34.79 6.48 0.39
C LYS A 4 34.90 5.67 -0.91
N ASN A 5 34.99 6.39 -2.04
CA ASN A 5 35.37 5.84 -3.34
C ASN A 5 36.73 6.43 -3.72
N ASP A 6 37.71 5.63 -4.07
CA ASP A 6 39.09 5.98 -4.44
C ASP A 6 39.55 7.42 -4.15
N SER A 7 39.01 8.40 -4.87
CA SER A 7 39.39 9.82 -4.81
C SER A 7 38.28 10.77 -4.33
N PHE A 8 37.08 10.28 -4.02
CA PHE A 8 35.95 11.10 -3.57
C PHE A 8 35.07 10.40 -2.54
N TYR A 9 34.19 11.16 -1.90
CA TYR A 9 33.19 10.64 -0.97
C TYR A 9 31.81 10.68 -1.61
N GLU A 10 31.14 9.55 -1.64
CA GLU A 10 29.77 9.41 -2.12
C GLU A 10 28.79 9.53 -0.96
N ILE A 11 27.74 10.36 -1.12
CA ILE A 11 26.69 10.53 -0.10
C ILE A 11 25.65 9.44 -0.29
N ILE A 12 25.58 8.51 0.65
CA ILE A 12 24.59 7.42 0.67
C ILE A 12 23.26 7.93 1.25
N ALA A 13 23.32 8.77 2.32
CA ALA A 13 22.16 9.33 2.98
C ALA A 13 22.45 10.70 3.57
N GLY A 14 21.45 11.61 3.58
CA GLY A 14 21.56 12.95 4.14
C GLY A 14 21.89 14.05 3.11
N GLU A 15 21.57 13.87 1.84
CA GLU A 15 21.86 14.84 0.79
C GLU A 15 21.23 16.22 1.07
N ARG A 16 20.00 16.28 1.60
CA ARG A 16 19.34 17.56 1.95
C ARG A 16 20.13 18.33 3.01
N ARG A 17 20.70 17.65 4.02
CA ARG A 17 21.56 18.27 5.05
C ARG A 17 22.85 18.79 4.46
N TRP A 18 23.48 18.04 3.56
CA TRP A 18 24.66 18.48 2.85
C TRP A 18 24.37 19.71 1.96
N ARG A 19 23.26 19.70 1.21
CA ARG A 19 22.84 20.86 0.39
C ARG A 19 22.59 22.10 1.26
N ALA A 20 21.92 21.94 2.40
CA ALA A 20 21.68 23.05 3.34
C ALA A 20 23.00 23.58 3.93
N ALA A 21 23.92 22.72 4.34
CA ALA A 21 25.22 23.12 4.83
C ALA A 21 26.05 23.87 3.78
N LYS A 22 26.03 23.38 2.52
CA LYS A 22 26.67 24.04 1.39
C LYS A 22 26.07 25.42 1.11
N ALA A 23 24.73 25.53 1.16
CA ALA A 23 24.04 26.81 0.98
C ALA A 23 24.33 27.80 2.13
N ALA A 24 24.56 27.30 3.34
CA ALA A 24 24.97 28.09 4.51
C ALA A 24 26.46 28.45 4.50
N GLY A 25 27.24 28.04 3.49
CA GLY A 25 28.65 28.37 3.34
C GLY A 25 29.58 27.58 4.27
N LEU A 26 29.12 26.49 4.86
CA LEU A 26 29.96 25.64 5.70
C LEU A 26 31.03 24.95 4.86
N LYS A 27 32.27 25.02 5.30
CA LYS A 27 33.42 24.40 4.63
C LYS A 27 33.54 22.91 4.94
N GLU A 28 33.05 22.49 6.08
CA GLU A 28 33.13 21.13 6.58
C GLU A 28 31.81 20.72 7.21
N VAL A 29 31.46 19.45 7.07
CA VAL A 29 30.28 18.85 7.71
C VAL A 29 30.67 17.53 8.38
N PRO A 30 30.20 17.23 9.59
CA PRO A 30 30.45 15.95 10.21
C PRO A 30 29.75 14.84 9.41
N ALA A 31 30.51 13.79 9.07
CA ALA A 31 30.00 12.66 8.31
C ALA A 31 30.38 11.33 8.96
N VAL A 32 29.50 10.36 8.90
CA VAL A 32 29.80 8.98 9.30
C VAL A 32 30.31 8.24 8.07
N LEU A 33 31.57 7.87 8.10
CA LEU A 33 32.21 7.10 7.04
C LEU A 33 31.98 5.61 7.30
N LYS A 34 31.45 4.91 6.31
CA LYS A 34 31.25 3.46 6.37
C LYS A 34 31.38 2.87 4.96
N GLU A 35 31.92 1.69 4.87
CA GLU A 35 31.97 0.95 3.60
C GLU A 35 30.69 0.14 3.46
N TYR A 36 30.08 0.24 2.30
CA TYR A 36 28.88 -0.48 1.92
C TYR A 36 29.07 -1.15 0.56
N SER A 37 28.49 -2.31 0.39
CA SER A 37 28.29 -2.84 -0.95
C SER A 37 27.32 -1.94 -1.73
N LYS A 38 27.35 -2.00 -3.05
CA LYS A 38 26.38 -1.25 -3.88
C LYS A 38 24.93 -1.56 -3.48
N GLN A 39 24.64 -2.82 -3.18
CA GLN A 39 23.31 -3.26 -2.77
C GLN A 39 22.89 -2.65 -1.43
N GLU A 40 23.75 -2.66 -0.42
CA GLU A 40 23.48 -2.04 0.89
C GLU A 40 23.31 -0.52 0.77
N ALA A 41 24.11 0.15 -0.06
CA ALA A 41 23.96 1.57 -0.31
C ALA A 41 22.60 1.91 -0.95
N MET A 42 22.15 1.13 -1.92
CA MET A 42 20.85 1.28 -2.55
C MET A 42 19.71 1.01 -1.55
N GLU A 43 19.82 -0.04 -0.74
CA GLU A 43 18.84 -0.36 0.31
C GLU A 43 18.68 0.80 1.30
N ILE A 44 19.78 1.33 1.82
CA ILE A 44 19.79 2.45 2.77
C ILE A 44 19.15 3.70 2.13
N SER A 45 19.49 3.98 0.90
CA SER A 45 18.92 5.11 0.15
C SER A 45 17.40 4.96 -0.03
N LEU A 46 16.92 3.75 -0.35
CA LEU A 46 15.50 3.48 -0.49
C LEU A 46 14.77 3.60 0.86
N ILE A 47 15.35 3.10 1.95
CA ILE A 47 14.79 3.24 3.30
C ILE A 47 14.69 4.72 3.69
N GLU A 48 15.72 5.54 3.43
CA GLU A 48 15.66 6.99 3.68
C GLU A 48 14.53 7.64 2.88
N ASN A 49 14.39 7.28 1.61
CA ASN A 49 13.34 7.82 0.74
C ASN A 49 11.93 7.44 1.23
N VAL A 50 11.74 6.20 1.66
CA VAL A 50 10.45 5.72 2.21
C VAL A 50 10.11 6.37 3.58
N GLN A 51 11.11 6.84 4.32
CA GLN A 51 10.90 7.57 5.58
C GLN A 51 10.54 9.05 5.39
N ARG A 52 10.45 9.55 4.15
CA ARG A 52 10.07 10.94 3.89
C ARG A 52 8.62 11.17 4.32
N ALA A 53 8.39 12.33 4.94
CA ALA A 53 7.07 12.71 5.45
C ALA A 53 6.08 13.16 4.35
N ASP A 54 6.56 13.38 3.15
CA ASP A 54 5.81 13.92 2.01
C ASP A 54 5.31 12.82 1.03
N LEU A 55 5.54 11.54 1.31
CA LEU A 55 5.05 10.44 0.49
C LEU A 55 3.54 10.27 0.62
N ASN A 56 2.89 10.04 -0.52
CA ASN A 56 1.51 9.58 -0.49
C ASN A 56 1.43 8.07 -0.11
N PRO A 57 0.26 7.56 0.32
CA PRO A 57 0.13 6.17 0.77
C PRO A 57 0.44 5.11 -0.28
N ILE A 58 0.30 5.42 -1.56
CA ILE A 58 0.62 4.48 -2.66
C ILE A 58 2.12 4.47 -2.91
N GLU A 59 2.79 5.63 -2.93
CA GLU A 59 4.26 5.72 -3.02
C GLU A 59 4.93 4.98 -1.87
N GLU A 60 4.41 5.15 -0.65
CA GLU A 60 4.90 4.43 0.53
C GLU A 60 4.75 2.91 0.36
N ALA A 61 3.59 2.45 -0.14
CA ALA A 61 3.33 1.04 -0.40
C ALA A 61 4.25 0.45 -1.47
N LEU A 62 4.52 1.21 -2.55
CA LEU A 62 5.46 0.82 -3.61
C LEU A 62 6.89 0.73 -3.08
N GLY A 63 7.31 1.67 -2.24
CA GLY A 63 8.62 1.62 -1.60
C GLY A 63 8.80 0.37 -0.72
N TYR A 64 7.79 -0.01 0.07
CA TYR A 64 7.84 -1.25 0.84
C TYR A 64 7.88 -2.48 -0.05
N ARG A 65 7.13 -2.48 -1.14
CA ARG A 65 7.16 -3.58 -2.12
C ARG A 65 8.54 -3.72 -2.73
N GLN A 66 9.15 -2.61 -3.13
CA GLN A 66 10.50 -2.59 -3.70
C GLN A 66 11.54 -3.14 -2.71
N LEU A 67 11.45 -2.79 -1.42
CA LEU A 67 12.32 -3.35 -0.38
C LEU A 67 12.19 -4.87 -0.25
N ILE A 68 10.99 -5.43 -0.45
CA ILE A 68 10.78 -6.88 -0.46
C ILE A 68 11.34 -7.51 -1.74
N ASP A 69 10.96 -6.97 -2.89
CA ASP A 69 11.22 -7.60 -4.19
C ASP A 69 12.72 -7.54 -4.58
N GLU A 70 13.40 -6.41 -4.29
CA GLU A 70 14.80 -6.21 -4.68
C GLU A 70 15.81 -6.61 -3.60
N PHE A 71 15.46 -6.44 -2.32
CA PHE A 71 16.39 -6.69 -1.21
C PHE A 71 16.00 -7.89 -0.35
N GLY A 72 14.88 -8.56 -0.64
CA GLY A 72 14.44 -9.76 0.08
C GLY A 72 14.04 -9.51 1.54
N LEU A 73 13.75 -8.27 1.92
CA LEU A 73 13.40 -7.92 3.29
C LEU A 73 12.02 -8.44 3.65
N THR A 74 11.88 -8.95 4.86
CA THR A 74 10.58 -9.28 5.44
C THR A 74 9.84 -8.01 5.89
N GLN A 75 8.51 -8.07 5.97
CA GLN A 75 7.71 -6.95 6.51
C GLN A 75 8.10 -6.58 7.95
N GLU A 76 8.60 -7.52 8.73
CA GLU A 76 9.11 -7.29 10.09
C GLU A 76 10.38 -6.45 10.06
N GLU A 77 11.36 -6.81 9.23
CA GLU A 77 12.60 -6.07 9.07
C GLU A 77 12.38 -4.66 8.56
N ILE A 78 11.46 -4.49 7.58
CA ILE A 78 11.05 -3.18 7.10
C ILE A 78 10.45 -2.36 8.25
N ALA A 79 9.54 -2.94 9.03
CA ALA A 79 8.88 -2.26 10.15
C ALA A 79 9.90 -1.70 11.16
N VAL A 80 10.90 -2.51 11.52
CA VAL A 80 11.99 -2.08 12.41
C VAL A 80 12.80 -0.94 11.79
N ARG A 81 13.18 -1.05 10.50
CA ARG A 81 14.04 -0.07 9.83
C ARG A 81 13.37 1.28 9.60
N VAL A 82 12.04 1.27 9.35
CA VAL A 82 11.26 2.50 9.14
C VAL A 82 10.58 3.01 10.43
N ALA A 83 10.82 2.36 11.57
CA ALA A 83 10.24 2.69 12.88
C ALA A 83 8.69 2.71 12.87
N LYS A 84 8.08 1.74 12.16
CA LYS A 84 6.61 1.54 12.11
C LYS A 84 6.27 0.13 12.60
N SER A 85 4.99 -0.12 12.91
CA SER A 85 4.57 -1.49 13.23
C SER A 85 4.41 -2.33 11.96
N ARG A 86 4.62 -3.66 12.06
CA ARG A 86 4.37 -4.62 10.97
C ARG A 86 2.94 -4.50 10.43
N THR A 87 1.98 -4.25 11.32
CA THR A 87 0.57 -4.06 10.92
C THR A 87 0.40 -2.85 9.99
N VAL A 88 1.13 -1.75 10.24
CA VAL A 88 1.12 -0.57 9.36
C VAL A 88 1.67 -0.96 7.99
N ILE A 89 2.84 -1.62 7.93
CA ILE A 89 3.45 -2.06 6.67
C ILE A 89 2.48 -2.94 5.87
N THR A 90 1.92 -3.97 6.51
CA THR A 90 0.94 -4.89 5.88
C THR A 90 -0.27 -4.13 5.33
N ASN A 91 -0.85 -3.23 6.12
CA ASN A 91 -2.02 -2.46 5.71
C ASN A 91 -1.73 -1.49 4.56
N THR A 92 -0.56 -0.84 4.58
CA THR A 92 -0.13 0.06 3.50
C THR A 92 0.08 -0.73 2.20
N MET A 93 0.78 -1.85 2.25
CA MET A 93 1.00 -2.70 1.07
C MET A 93 -0.29 -3.28 0.48
N ARG A 94 -1.31 -3.55 1.31
CA ARG A 94 -2.62 -4.00 0.82
C ARG A 94 -3.31 -2.98 -0.07
N LEU A 95 -3.00 -1.68 0.05
CA LEU A 95 -3.58 -0.63 -0.79
C LEU A 95 -3.27 -0.83 -2.28
N LEU A 96 -2.14 -1.48 -2.61
CA LEU A 96 -1.76 -1.84 -3.99
C LEU A 96 -2.68 -2.88 -4.64
N LYS A 97 -3.56 -3.53 -3.86
CA LYS A 97 -4.56 -4.48 -4.37
C LYS A 97 -5.85 -3.81 -4.82
N LEU A 98 -6.03 -2.54 -4.53
CA LEU A 98 -7.19 -1.77 -4.98
C LEU A 98 -7.10 -1.48 -6.49
N ASP A 99 -8.25 -1.24 -7.10
CA ASP A 99 -8.32 -0.75 -8.47
C ASP A 99 -7.56 0.58 -8.62
N GLU A 100 -6.95 0.79 -9.80
CA GLU A 100 -6.13 1.97 -10.09
C GLU A 100 -6.90 3.29 -9.89
N GLN A 101 -8.20 3.32 -10.21
CA GLN A 101 -9.02 4.50 -10.00
C GLN A 101 -9.15 4.85 -8.51
N ILE A 102 -9.28 3.83 -7.64
CA ILE A 102 -9.35 4.02 -6.19
C ILE A 102 -7.98 4.44 -5.63
N GLN A 103 -6.89 3.86 -6.15
CA GLN A 103 -5.54 4.29 -5.80
C GLN A 103 -5.33 5.77 -6.17
N ASN A 104 -5.77 6.20 -7.35
CA ASN A 104 -5.69 7.60 -7.78
C ASN A 104 -6.51 8.54 -6.88
N MET A 105 -7.72 8.13 -6.45
CA MET A 105 -8.51 8.89 -5.47
C MET A 105 -7.77 9.05 -4.14
N LEU A 106 -7.03 8.03 -3.72
CA LEU A 106 -6.24 8.07 -2.50
C LEU A 106 -5.01 8.99 -2.64
N VAL A 107 -4.31 8.95 -3.79
CA VAL A 107 -3.18 9.83 -4.11
C VAL A 107 -3.62 11.30 -4.13
N GLN A 108 -4.80 11.58 -4.71
CA GLN A 108 -5.38 12.92 -4.75
C GLN A 108 -5.95 13.38 -3.39
N GLY A 109 -5.96 12.53 -2.38
CA GLY A 109 -6.50 12.84 -1.06
C GLY A 109 -8.04 12.96 -1.02
N VAL A 110 -8.72 12.54 -2.07
CA VAL A 110 -10.20 12.57 -2.16
C VAL A 110 -10.82 11.55 -1.20
N ILE A 111 -10.14 10.42 -1.01
CA ILE A 111 -10.45 9.44 0.04
C ILE A 111 -9.22 9.24 0.95
N THR A 112 -9.45 8.79 2.17
CA THR A 112 -8.36 8.50 3.13
C THR A 112 -7.97 7.03 3.11
N SER A 113 -6.78 6.71 3.66
CA SER A 113 -6.34 5.31 3.85
C SER A 113 -7.32 4.47 4.67
N GLY A 114 -8.13 5.10 5.54
CA GLY A 114 -9.21 4.42 6.28
C GLY A 114 -10.32 3.94 5.35
N HIS A 115 -10.79 4.79 4.44
CA HIS A 115 -11.79 4.44 3.42
C HIS A 115 -11.25 3.35 2.50
N ALA A 116 -10.01 3.51 2.00
CA ALA A 116 -9.36 2.55 1.13
C ALA A 116 -9.23 1.15 1.78
N ARG A 117 -8.88 1.08 3.07
CA ARG A 117 -8.82 -0.19 3.82
C ARG A 117 -10.18 -0.85 3.97
N ALA A 118 -11.25 -0.09 4.18
CA ALA A 118 -12.60 -0.65 4.22
C ALA A 118 -12.99 -1.26 2.87
N LEU A 119 -12.70 -0.58 1.76
CA LEU A 119 -12.97 -1.05 0.39
C LEU A 119 -12.25 -2.36 0.05
N LEU A 120 -11.05 -2.61 0.61
CA LEU A 120 -10.32 -3.87 0.43
C LEU A 120 -11.05 -5.12 0.95
N SER A 121 -12.12 -4.95 1.72
CA SER A 121 -12.94 -6.05 2.19
C SER A 121 -13.95 -6.53 1.14
N LEU A 122 -14.14 -5.79 0.05
CA LEU A 122 -14.92 -6.20 -1.11
C LEU A 122 -14.01 -6.95 -2.10
N GLU A 123 -14.40 -8.15 -2.51
CA GLU A 123 -13.63 -8.96 -3.45
C GLU A 123 -13.80 -8.47 -4.90
N ASP A 124 -15.00 -7.99 -5.23
CA ASP A 124 -15.34 -7.54 -6.58
C ASP A 124 -14.92 -6.08 -6.80
N THR A 125 -14.13 -5.85 -7.82
CA THR A 125 -13.64 -4.53 -8.25
C THR A 125 -14.77 -3.57 -8.61
N GLN A 126 -15.84 -4.05 -9.24
CA GLN A 126 -17.01 -3.20 -9.59
C GLN A 126 -17.74 -2.72 -8.34
N MET A 127 -17.85 -3.60 -7.33
CA MET A 127 -18.42 -3.23 -6.04
C MET A 127 -17.52 -2.24 -5.30
N GLN A 128 -16.19 -2.40 -5.36
CA GLN A 128 -15.25 -1.43 -4.80
C GLN A 128 -15.42 -0.05 -5.44
N LEU A 129 -15.49 0.04 -6.77
CA LEU A 129 -15.67 1.30 -7.50
C LEU A 129 -17.02 1.95 -7.20
N LYS A 130 -18.10 1.15 -7.14
CA LYS A 130 -19.45 1.64 -6.77
C LYS A 130 -19.44 2.21 -5.35
N ALA A 131 -18.86 1.50 -4.41
CA ALA A 131 -18.72 1.95 -3.02
C ALA A 131 -17.85 3.21 -2.92
N ALA A 132 -16.75 3.30 -3.67
CA ALA A 132 -15.90 4.49 -3.70
C ALA A 132 -16.65 5.72 -4.19
N LYS A 133 -17.48 5.59 -5.23
CA LYS A 133 -18.36 6.68 -5.72
C LYS A 133 -19.36 7.10 -4.64
N GLU A 134 -20.01 6.14 -3.98
CA GLU A 134 -20.98 6.44 -2.90
C GLU A 134 -20.31 7.16 -1.72
N ILE A 135 -19.07 6.82 -1.38
CA ILE A 135 -18.26 7.53 -0.35
C ILE A 135 -18.09 9.00 -0.74
N LEU A 136 -17.78 9.29 -1.99
CA LEU A 136 -17.57 10.65 -2.48
C LEU A 136 -18.88 11.45 -2.52
N ASP A 137 -19.93 10.90 -3.12
CA ASP A 137 -21.21 11.56 -3.31
C ASP A 137 -21.86 11.94 -1.98
N LYS A 138 -21.77 11.03 -0.99
CA LYS A 138 -22.40 11.21 0.33
C LYS A 138 -21.42 11.73 1.39
N LYS A 139 -20.13 11.96 1.05
CA LYS A 139 -19.06 12.39 1.98
C LYS A 139 -19.01 11.53 3.24
N LEU A 140 -19.07 10.22 3.07
CA LEU A 140 -19.12 9.26 4.16
C LEU A 140 -17.83 9.33 4.99
N SER A 141 -17.99 9.21 6.31
CA SER A 141 -16.88 8.96 7.22
C SER A 141 -16.37 7.52 7.09
N VAL A 142 -15.17 7.23 7.63
CA VAL A 142 -14.60 5.86 7.63
C VAL A 142 -15.56 4.85 8.27
N ARG A 143 -16.21 5.21 9.38
CA ARG A 143 -17.17 4.33 10.08
C ARG A 143 -18.43 4.05 9.25
N GLU A 144 -18.93 5.05 8.52
CA GLU A 144 -20.06 4.88 7.60
C GLU A 144 -19.68 4.03 6.40
N THR A 145 -18.47 4.20 5.88
CA THR A 145 -17.89 3.36 4.83
C THR A 145 -17.79 1.90 5.27
N GLU A 146 -17.34 1.62 6.48
CA GLU A 146 -17.32 0.26 7.04
C GLU A 146 -18.71 -0.37 7.13
N ARG A 147 -19.74 0.43 7.48
CA ARG A 147 -21.13 -0.03 7.49
C ARG A 147 -21.66 -0.30 6.07
N LEU A 148 -21.35 0.59 5.11
CA LEU A 148 -21.69 0.42 3.71
C LEU A 148 -21.08 -0.88 3.16
N VAL A 149 -19.78 -1.10 3.36
CA VAL A 149 -19.07 -2.29 2.90
C VAL A 149 -19.68 -3.56 3.50
N LYS A 150 -19.98 -3.59 4.80
CA LYS A 150 -20.66 -4.73 5.45
C LYS A 150 -22.04 -5.02 4.85
N ARG A 151 -22.80 -3.97 4.48
CA ARG A 151 -24.09 -4.12 3.81
C ARG A 151 -23.91 -4.77 2.45
N LEU A 152 -23.01 -4.23 1.61
CA LEU A 152 -22.73 -4.75 0.27
C LEU A 152 -22.24 -6.20 0.29
N GLN A 153 -21.41 -6.57 1.27
CA GLN A 153 -20.97 -7.97 1.45
C GLN A 153 -22.13 -8.92 1.77
N LYS A 154 -23.09 -8.48 2.59
CA LYS A 154 -24.28 -9.27 2.91
C LYS A 154 -25.20 -9.45 1.72
N GLU A 155 -25.41 -8.39 0.94
CA GLU A 155 -26.19 -8.41 -0.30
C GLU A 155 -25.56 -9.40 -1.30
N ALA A 156 -24.27 -9.28 -1.59
CA ALA A 156 -23.55 -10.22 -2.45
C ALA A 156 -23.57 -11.68 -1.97
N SER A 157 -23.51 -11.90 -0.65
CA SER A 157 -23.59 -13.23 -0.06
C SER A 157 -25.01 -13.82 -0.15
N GLY A 158 -26.02 -12.97 -0.10
CA GLY A 158 -27.43 -13.35 -0.27
C GLY A 158 -27.74 -13.78 -1.71
N GLU A 159 -27.29 -13.00 -2.68
CA GLU A 159 -27.44 -13.32 -4.12
C GLU A 159 -26.72 -14.62 -4.50
N LYS A 160 -25.48 -14.83 -4.03
CA LYS A 160 -24.74 -16.10 -4.25
C LYS A 160 -25.44 -17.32 -3.65
N LYS A 161 -26.18 -17.17 -2.53
CA LYS A 161 -26.97 -18.25 -1.95
C LYS A 161 -28.24 -18.56 -2.74
N GLU A 162 -28.88 -17.56 -3.31
CA GLU A 162 -30.05 -17.75 -4.16
C GLU A 162 -29.70 -18.36 -5.53
N GLU A 163 -28.58 -17.94 -6.14
CA GLU A 163 -28.07 -18.56 -7.37
C GLU A 163 -27.73 -20.04 -7.14
N LYS A 164 -26.96 -20.38 -6.08
CA LYS A 164 -26.67 -21.76 -5.78
C LYS A 164 -27.91 -22.61 -5.56
N LYS A 165 -28.92 -22.10 -4.87
CA LYS A 165 -30.21 -22.82 -4.69
C LYS A 165 -30.95 -23.05 -5.99
N LYS A 166 -30.92 -22.06 -6.94
CA LYS A 166 -31.50 -22.20 -8.26
C LYS A 166 -30.77 -23.24 -9.10
N ASP A 167 -29.44 -23.26 -9.06
CA ASP A 167 -28.63 -24.25 -9.79
C ASP A 167 -28.83 -25.65 -9.25
N GLU A 168 -28.88 -25.84 -7.92
CA GLU A 168 -29.19 -27.14 -7.30
C GLU A 168 -30.61 -27.63 -7.63
N THR A 169 -31.59 -26.71 -7.67
CA THR A 169 -32.98 -27.05 -8.03
C THR A 169 -33.08 -27.44 -9.51
N LEU A 170 -32.38 -26.70 -10.40
CA LEU A 170 -32.31 -27.05 -11.82
C LEU A 170 -31.63 -28.39 -12.04
N ALA A 171 -30.52 -28.69 -11.37
CA ALA A 171 -29.83 -29.97 -11.47
C ALA A 171 -30.74 -31.16 -11.05
N LEU A 172 -31.50 -30.99 -9.98
CA LEU A 172 -32.49 -31.99 -9.53
C LEU A 172 -33.61 -32.20 -10.54
N ILE A 173 -34.11 -31.16 -11.19
CA ILE A 173 -35.13 -31.25 -12.23
C ILE A 173 -34.59 -31.96 -13.49
N TYR A 174 -33.35 -31.70 -13.90
CA TYR A 174 -32.72 -32.39 -15.02
C TYR A 174 -32.54 -33.88 -14.73
N GLN A 175 -32.12 -34.23 -13.51
CA GLN A 175 -31.94 -35.61 -13.09
C GLN A 175 -33.26 -36.41 -13.07
N ASP A 176 -34.36 -35.78 -12.65
CA ASP A 176 -35.71 -36.40 -12.65
C ASP A 176 -36.29 -36.57 -14.08
N LEU A 177 -35.82 -35.77 -15.05
CA LEU A 177 -36.17 -35.87 -16.47
C LEU A 177 -35.37 -36.95 -17.21
N GLU A 178 -34.14 -37.24 -16.80
CA GLU A 178 -33.30 -38.32 -17.35
C GLU A 178 -33.71 -39.70 -16.83
N ASP A 179 -34.26 -39.77 -15.60
CA ASP A 179 -34.70 -41.00 -14.97
C ASP A 179 -36.11 -41.45 -15.40
N ARG A 180 -36.79 -40.70 -16.32
CA ARG A 180 -38.11 -41.07 -16.91
C ARG A 180 -37.99 -41.49 -18.36
#